data_92b4703172d34775d1c2585c18a020d0
#
_entry.id   92b4703172d34775d1c2585c18a020d0
#
_cell.length_a   1.000
_cell.length_b   1.000
_cell.length_c   1.000
_cell.angle_alpha   90.00
_cell.angle_beta   90.00
_cell.angle_gamma   90.00
#
_symmetry.space_group_name_H-M   'P 1'
#
loop_
_entity.id
_entity.type
_entity.pdbx_description
1 polymer ?
#
loop_
_entity_poly.entity_id
_entity_poly.type
_entity_poly.pdbx_seq_one_letter_code
_entity_poly.pdbx_strand_id
1 'polypeptide(L)'
;MEEQGQPGEMNTVAEYNVLFDSVGINVCKLLLDDELTILWGNDNFYINSGFTKAEYQKLFPSIKAYYAGHGEEFHKIKNAFAAASKKAGRRAKVDCRRPLKNGGCAWINIDAVITGEVVDGSEVALAVYSDISDLTRLKAERDQLLEEKTRYFEWMMDEYVGNIYISDLETYELLFLNKTAAATLHTTKAEVTGKKCYEVIQGRTSPCPFCNNALLTEDDVYAWEFDNPNLKKTFMIRNRVINWQGRRSRIELSHDMLSAEYKLAKKDQEREAILKTIPGGLARVDARDCETVLWYGGKFLEMLGYTAGQFIHELHSKCSYVHPDDRERAASLMRSI
;
A
#
# COMPACT_ATOMS: atom_id res chain seq x y z
N MET A 1 -72.35 -26.30 -13.29
CA MET A 1 -71.42 -25.24 -13.80
C MET A 1 -70.41 -25.00 -12.71
N GLU A 2 -69.25 -25.65 -12.81
CA GLU A 2 -68.15 -25.55 -11.88
C GLU A 2 -67.33 -24.30 -12.27
N GLU A 3 -67.19 -23.39 -11.35
CA GLU A 3 -66.25 -22.27 -11.50
C GLU A 3 -64.80 -22.79 -11.37
N GLN A 4 -64.11 -22.77 -12.48
CA GLN A 4 -62.68 -23.01 -12.53
C GLN A 4 -61.96 -21.74 -12.01
N GLY A 5 -61.48 -21.79 -10.77
CA GLY A 5 -60.54 -20.81 -10.24
C GLY A 5 -59.25 -20.80 -11.04
N GLN A 6 -58.74 -19.62 -11.37
CA GLN A 6 -57.51 -19.43 -12.14
C GLN A 6 -56.27 -19.91 -11.34
N PRO A 7 -55.41 -20.76 -11.89
CA PRO A 7 -54.23 -21.30 -11.22
C PRO A 7 -52.96 -20.43 -11.42
N GLY A 8 -53.07 -19.11 -11.46
CA GLY A 8 -51.95 -18.24 -11.86
C GLY A 8 -51.22 -17.48 -10.77
N GLU A 9 -51.87 -17.15 -9.65
CA GLU A 9 -51.28 -16.20 -8.69
C GLU A 9 -50.55 -16.82 -7.48
N MET A 10 -50.85 -18.07 -7.14
CA MET A 10 -50.24 -18.73 -5.97
C MET A 10 -48.88 -19.35 -6.28
N ASN A 11 -48.49 -19.54 -7.54
CA ASN A 11 -47.22 -20.13 -7.95
C ASN A 11 -46.08 -19.13 -8.00
N THR A 12 -46.36 -17.86 -8.30
CA THR A 12 -45.33 -16.81 -8.52
C THR A 12 -44.58 -16.44 -7.24
N VAL A 13 -45.24 -16.32 -6.09
CA VAL A 13 -44.57 -15.94 -4.82
C VAL A 13 -43.69 -17.07 -4.29
N ALA A 14 -44.11 -18.31 -4.43
CA ALA A 14 -43.34 -19.48 -4.05
C ALA A 14 -42.09 -19.64 -4.94
N GLU A 15 -42.22 -19.40 -6.23
CA GLU A 15 -41.11 -19.44 -7.20
C GLU A 15 -40.06 -18.31 -6.92
N TYR A 16 -40.48 -17.10 -6.59
CA TYR A 16 -39.57 -16.02 -6.20
C TYR A 16 -38.85 -16.34 -4.90
N ASN A 17 -39.50 -16.94 -3.91
CA ASN A 17 -38.85 -17.34 -2.67
C ASN A 17 -37.76 -18.39 -2.92
N VAL A 18 -38.09 -19.44 -3.69
CA VAL A 18 -37.11 -20.47 -4.07
C VAL A 18 -35.95 -19.88 -4.83
N LEU A 19 -36.19 -18.92 -5.74
CA LEU A 19 -35.12 -18.24 -6.47
C LEU A 19 -34.21 -17.44 -5.54
N PHE A 20 -34.77 -16.60 -4.67
CA PHE A 20 -33.99 -15.79 -3.73
C PHE A 20 -33.20 -16.64 -2.73
N ASP A 21 -33.79 -17.73 -2.25
CA ASP A 21 -33.13 -18.65 -1.32
C ASP A 21 -32.02 -19.46 -2.00
N SER A 22 -32.23 -19.88 -3.24
CA SER A 22 -31.24 -20.65 -4.02
C SER A 22 -29.99 -19.82 -4.38
N VAL A 23 -30.14 -18.51 -4.56
CA VAL A 23 -29.01 -17.58 -4.90
C VAL A 23 -28.38 -17.00 -3.65
N GLY A 24 -28.88 -17.32 -2.44
CA GLY A 24 -28.33 -16.84 -1.18
C GLY A 24 -28.56 -15.33 -0.93
N ILE A 25 -29.54 -14.73 -1.61
CA ILE A 25 -29.86 -13.30 -1.46
C ILE A 25 -30.74 -13.10 -0.21
N ASN A 26 -30.38 -12.13 0.62
CA ASN A 26 -31.17 -11.74 1.79
C ASN A 26 -32.11 -10.60 1.40
N VAL A 27 -33.42 -10.84 1.42
CA VAL A 27 -34.41 -9.85 1.03
C VAL A 27 -35.38 -9.61 2.17
N CYS A 28 -35.72 -8.34 2.36
CA CYS A 28 -36.67 -7.92 3.38
C CYS A 28 -37.60 -6.83 2.82
N LYS A 29 -38.90 -6.92 3.12
CA LYS A 29 -39.94 -5.92 2.82
C LYS A 29 -40.19 -5.13 4.11
N LEU A 30 -40.01 -3.82 4.07
CA LEU A 30 -40.07 -2.92 5.22
C LEU A 30 -41.15 -1.86 5.03
N LEU A 31 -41.82 -1.50 6.11
CA LEU A 31 -42.63 -0.30 6.20
C LEU A 31 -41.72 0.89 6.61
N LEU A 32 -41.81 2.00 5.92
CA LEU A 32 -41.00 3.19 6.22
C LEU A 32 -41.67 4.06 7.29
N ASP A 33 -41.98 3.45 8.40
CA ASP A 33 -42.42 4.10 9.63
C ASP A 33 -41.22 4.48 10.54
N ASP A 34 -41.50 4.97 11.74
CA ASP A 34 -40.47 5.37 12.70
C ASP A 34 -39.61 4.20 13.20
N GLU A 35 -40.08 2.98 13.08
CA GLU A 35 -39.43 1.77 13.58
C GLU A 35 -38.83 0.91 12.47
N LEU A 36 -39.15 1.19 11.20
CA LEU A 36 -38.85 0.34 10.04
C LEU A 36 -39.41 -1.07 10.27
N THR A 37 -40.75 -1.16 10.38
CA THR A 37 -41.47 -2.39 10.66
C THR A 37 -41.25 -3.43 9.55
N ILE A 38 -40.95 -4.66 9.94
CA ILE A 38 -40.69 -5.77 9.01
C ILE A 38 -42.02 -6.39 8.59
N LEU A 39 -42.39 -6.24 7.30
CA LEU A 39 -43.58 -6.84 6.72
C LEU A 39 -43.32 -8.29 6.31
N TRP A 40 -42.16 -8.56 5.77
CA TRP A 40 -41.78 -9.88 5.27
C TRP A 40 -40.25 -9.96 5.09
N GLY A 41 -39.68 -11.15 5.20
CA GLY A 41 -38.32 -11.49 4.82
C GLY A 41 -38.23 -12.94 4.34
N ASN A 42 -37.30 -13.21 3.41
CA ASN A 42 -36.98 -14.59 3.04
C ASN A 42 -36.15 -15.29 4.14
N ASP A 43 -36.00 -16.58 4.06
CA ASP A 43 -35.33 -17.36 5.11
C ASP A 43 -33.88 -16.96 5.29
N ASN A 44 -33.16 -16.63 4.21
CA ASN A 44 -31.76 -16.13 4.29
C ASN A 44 -31.64 -14.84 5.08
N PHE A 45 -32.61 -13.93 5.02
CA PHE A 45 -32.62 -12.69 5.80
C PHE A 45 -32.52 -12.98 7.31
N TYR A 46 -33.22 -14.00 7.80
CA TYR A 46 -33.21 -14.39 9.21
C TYR A 46 -31.97 -15.23 9.56
N ILE A 47 -31.65 -16.25 8.77
CA ILE A 47 -30.53 -17.18 9.01
C ILE A 47 -29.20 -16.44 9.09
N ASN A 48 -28.95 -15.47 8.20
CA ASN A 48 -27.72 -14.69 8.18
C ASN A 48 -27.55 -13.74 9.37
N SER A 49 -28.58 -13.58 10.21
CA SER A 49 -28.45 -12.91 11.51
C SER A 49 -28.17 -13.89 12.67
N GLY A 50 -28.19 -15.19 12.37
CA GLY A 50 -28.00 -16.27 13.35
C GLY A 50 -29.28 -16.71 14.04
N PHE A 51 -30.44 -16.21 13.64
CA PHE A 51 -31.75 -16.56 14.21
C PHE A 51 -32.56 -17.40 13.24
N THR A 52 -33.39 -18.28 13.78
CA THR A 52 -34.50 -18.85 12.99
C THR A 52 -35.54 -17.77 12.73
N LYS A 53 -36.33 -17.94 11.66
CA LYS A 53 -37.42 -17.01 11.33
C LYS A 53 -38.41 -16.84 12.50
N ALA A 54 -38.80 -17.92 13.14
CA ALA A 54 -39.72 -17.89 14.28
C ALA A 54 -39.12 -17.13 15.52
N GLU A 55 -37.86 -17.35 15.81
CA GLU A 55 -37.15 -16.61 16.87
C GLU A 55 -37.08 -15.11 16.54
N TYR A 56 -36.65 -14.79 15.32
CA TYR A 56 -36.46 -13.40 14.89
C TYR A 56 -37.79 -12.62 14.94
N GLN A 57 -38.85 -13.18 14.35
CA GLN A 57 -40.16 -12.53 14.32
C GLN A 57 -40.78 -12.34 15.70
N LYS A 58 -40.49 -13.24 16.64
CA LYS A 58 -40.94 -13.13 18.04
C LYS A 58 -40.18 -12.04 18.80
N LEU A 59 -38.90 -11.88 18.54
CA LEU A 59 -38.02 -10.95 19.28
C LEU A 59 -37.97 -9.56 18.65
N PHE A 60 -38.03 -9.48 17.34
CA PHE A 60 -37.72 -8.24 16.59
C PHE A 60 -38.80 -7.95 15.53
N PRO A 61 -39.90 -7.30 15.91
CA PRO A 61 -40.95 -6.93 14.96
C PRO A 61 -40.51 -5.81 13.99
N SER A 62 -39.44 -5.06 14.32
CA SER A 62 -38.93 -3.96 13.54
C SER A 62 -37.40 -3.96 13.48
N ILE A 63 -36.83 -3.23 12.54
CA ILE A 63 -35.39 -3.00 12.46
C ILE A 63 -34.88 -2.24 13.68
N LYS A 64 -35.66 -1.28 14.19
CA LYS A 64 -35.34 -0.55 15.43
C LYS A 64 -35.21 -1.49 16.64
N ALA A 65 -36.13 -2.44 16.80
CA ALA A 65 -36.08 -3.43 17.86
C ALA A 65 -34.84 -4.33 17.74
N TYR A 66 -34.48 -4.74 16.51
CA TYR A 66 -33.29 -5.53 16.26
C TYR A 66 -32.00 -4.78 16.58
N TYR A 67 -31.96 -3.47 16.35
CA TYR A 67 -30.79 -2.61 16.62
C TYR A 67 -30.88 -1.89 17.98
N ALA A 68 -31.68 -2.35 18.94
CA ALA A 68 -31.91 -1.67 20.23
C ALA A 68 -30.61 -1.33 20.99
N GLY A 69 -29.58 -2.17 20.91
CA GLY A 69 -28.24 -1.92 21.48
C GLY A 69 -27.26 -1.18 20.55
N HIS A 70 -27.69 -0.80 19.35
CA HIS A 70 -26.82 -0.25 18.27
C HIS A 70 -27.51 0.95 17.58
N GLY A 71 -27.92 1.93 18.38
CA GLY A 71 -28.73 3.06 17.91
C GLY A 71 -28.10 3.87 16.78
N GLU A 72 -26.77 4.04 16.77
CA GLU A 72 -26.07 4.74 15.68
C GLU A 72 -26.27 4.06 14.32
N GLU A 73 -26.18 2.72 14.28
CA GLU A 73 -26.37 1.97 13.05
C GLU A 73 -27.83 2.05 12.58
N PHE A 74 -28.80 1.98 13.49
CA PHE A 74 -30.21 2.21 13.18
C PHE A 74 -30.43 3.60 12.57
N HIS A 75 -29.84 4.64 13.16
CA HIS A 75 -29.96 6.02 12.65
C HIS A 75 -29.36 6.16 11.24
N LYS A 76 -28.23 5.50 10.95
CA LYS A 76 -27.68 5.48 9.58
C LYS A 76 -28.66 4.89 8.59
N ILE A 77 -29.27 3.75 8.92
CA ILE A 77 -30.27 3.08 8.07
C ILE A 77 -31.48 4.00 7.87
N LYS A 78 -32.07 4.51 8.93
CA LYS A 78 -33.25 5.39 8.88
C LYS A 78 -33.00 6.64 8.04
N ASN A 79 -31.84 7.30 8.22
CA ASN A 79 -31.47 8.49 7.46
C ASN A 79 -31.29 8.19 5.96
N ALA A 80 -30.73 7.01 5.61
CA ALA A 80 -30.60 6.60 4.21
C ALA A 80 -31.97 6.44 3.52
N PHE A 81 -32.94 5.83 4.18
CA PHE A 81 -34.30 5.70 3.66
C PHE A 81 -35.00 7.07 3.56
N ALA A 82 -34.89 7.91 4.58
CA ALA A 82 -35.47 9.26 4.58
C ALA A 82 -34.88 10.15 3.46
N ALA A 83 -33.59 10.00 3.18
CA ALA A 83 -32.95 10.69 2.08
C ALA A 83 -33.41 10.15 0.70
N ALA A 84 -33.62 8.84 0.59
CA ALA A 84 -34.08 8.21 -0.64
C ALA A 84 -35.52 8.57 -1.02
N SER A 85 -36.42 8.74 -0.04
CA SER A 85 -37.82 9.16 -0.27
C SER A 85 -37.92 10.54 -0.97
N LYS A 86 -36.88 11.37 -0.84
CA LYS A 86 -36.81 12.73 -1.41
C LYS A 86 -36.10 12.79 -2.77
N LYS A 87 -35.51 11.68 -3.24
CA LYS A 87 -34.71 11.64 -4.49
C LYS A 87 -35.46 11.01 -5.64
N ALA A 88 -35.14 11.44 -6.87
CA ALA A 88 -35.52 10.71 -8.09
C ALA A 88 -34.88 9.31 -8.05
N GLY A 89 -35.66 8.29 -8.44
CA GLY A 89 -35.24 6.88 -8.42
C GLY A 89 -35.44 6.16 -7.08
N ARG A 90 -35.74 6.86 -5.99
CA ARG A 90 -36.21 6.34 -4.69
C ARG A 90 -35.45 5.10 -4.20
N ARG A 91 -34.10 5.16 -4.31
CA ARG A 91 -33.19 4.08 -3.91
C ARG A 91 -32.31 4.50 -2.74
N ALA A 92 -32.31 3.69 -1.68
CA ALA A 92 -31.45 3.84 -0.52
C ALA A 92 -30.28 2.87 -0.61
N LYS A 93 -29.07 3.34 -0.28
CA LYS A 93 -27.90 2.49 -0.15
C LYS A 93 -27.13 2.92 1.11
N VAL A 94 -26.81 1.95 1.97
CA VAL A 94 -26.08 2.19 3.21
C VAL A 94 -25.27 0.97 3.63
N ASP A 95 -24.01 1.23 4.05
CA ASP A 95 -23.16 0.25 4.70
C ASP A 95 -23.26 0.43 6.21
N CYS A 96 -23.55 -0.65 6.94
CA CYS A 96 -23.71 -0.62 8.38
C CYS A 96 -23.27 -1.93 9.02
N ARG A 97 -23.10 -1.93 10.34
CA ARG A 97 -22.83 -3.14 11.11
C ARG A 97 -24.14 -3.79 11.53
N ARG A 98 -24.29 -5.08 11.22
CA ARG A 98 -25.42 -5.91 11.63
C ARG A 98 -25.01 -6.73 12.87
N PRO A 99 -25.70 -6.58 14.01
CA PRO A 99 -25.48 -7.43 15.16
C PRO A 99 -25.83 -8.90 14.83
N LEU A 100 -25.10 -9.83 15.40
CA LEU A 100 -25.36 -11.28 15.23
C LEU A 100 -25.74 -11.90 16.56
N LYS A 101 -26.48 -13.02 16.53
CA LYS A 101 -26.93 -13.76 17.73
C LYS A 101 -25.78 -14.17 18.66
N ASN A 102 -24.59 -14.42 18.10
CA ASN A 102 -23.40 -14.80 18.86
C ASN A 102 -22.68 -13.63 19.55
N GLY A 103 -23.24 -12.42 19.50
CA GLY A 103 -22.64 -11.20 20.06
C GLY A 103 -21.62 -10.50 19.15
N GLY A 104 -21.29 -11.08 17.99
CA GLY A 104 -20.46 -10.43 16.96
C GLY A 104 -21.26 -9.47 16.09
N CYS A 105 -20.57 -8.89 15.10
CA CYS A 105 -21.18 -8.02 14.08
C CYS A 105 -20.66 -8.41 12.70
N ALA A 106 -21.52 -8.38 11.70
CA ALA A 106 -21.16 -8.47 10.28
C ALA A 106 -21.29 -7.08 9.62
N TRP A 107 -20.40 -6.77 8.69
CA TRP A 107 -20.60 -5.62 7.82
C TRP A 107 -21.57 -5.98 6.70
N ILE A 108 -22.63 -5.21 6.57
CA ILE A 108 -23.63 -5.41 5.51
C ILE A 108 -23.81 -4.14 4.69
N ASN A 109 -24.08 -4.33 3.41
CA ASN A 109 -24.63 -3.31 2.53
C ASN A 109 -26.14 -3.55 2.42
N ILE A 110 -26.93 -2.51 2.66
CA ILE A 110 -28.38 -2.50 2.42
C ILE A 110 -28.62 -1.69 1.16
N ASP A 111 -29.17 -2.33 0.13
CA ASP A 111 -29.59 -1.68 -1.11
C ASP A 111 -31.11 -1.85 -1.25
N ALA A 112 -31.85 -0.76 -1.20
CA ALA A 112 -33.30 -0.79 -1.11
C ALA A 112 -33.94 0.14 -2.13
N VAL A 113 -35.12 -0.29 -2.61
CA VAL A 113 -35.98 0.50 -3.49
C VAL A 113 -37.30 0.77 -2.77
N ILE A 114 -37.73 2.02 -2.75
CA ILE A 114 -39.05 2.42 -2.26
C ILE A 114 -40.07 2.16 -3.38
N THR A 115 -40.99 1.21 -3.15
CA THR A 115 -41.84 0.63 -4.22
C THR A 115 -42.99 1.54 -4.66
N GLY A 116 -43.34 2.53 -3.84
CA GLY A 116 -44.55 3.35 -4.04
C GLY A 116 -45.84 2.74 -3.48
N GLU A 117 -45.79 1.49 -3.02
CA GLU A 117 -46.85 0.87 -2.23
C GLU A 117 -46.97 1.61 -0.88
N VAL A 118 -48.18 1.84 -0.40
CA VAL A 118 -48.48 2.47 0.89
C VAL A 118 -49.33 1.50 1.72
N VAL A 119 -48.89 1.23 2.93
CA VAL A 119 -49.58 0.40 3.91
C VAL A 119 -49.70 1.20 5.20
N ASP A 120 -50.88 1.30 5.78
CA ASP A 120 -51.16 2.06 7.02
C ASP A 120 -50.62 3.48 7.01
N GLY A 121 -50.62 4.15 5.85
CA GLY A 121 -50.16 5.52 5.68
C GLY A 121 -48.64 5.67 5.53
N SER A 122 -47.87 4.59 5.55
CA SER A 122 -46.42 4.60 5.36
C SER A 122 -46.02 3.90 4.06
N GLU A 123 -44.96 4.37 3.42
CA GLU A 123 -44.41 3.78 2.19
C GLU A 123 -43.71 2.47 2.48
N VAL A 124 -43.65 1.62 1.46
CA VAL A 124 -43.02 0.32 1.53
C VAL A 124 -41.69 0.32 0.76
N ALA A 125 -40.66 -0.29 1.34
CA ALA A 125 -39.39 -0.53 0.69
C ALA A 125 -39.10 -2.05 0.58
N LEU A 126 -38.47 -2.43 -0.53
CA LEU A 126 -37.85 -3.73 -0.69
C LEU A 126 -36.35 -3.57 -0.57
N ALA A 127 -35.74 -4.25 0.40
CA ALA A 127 -34.32 -4.13 0.73
C ALA A 127 -33.58 -5.46 0.53
N VAL A 128 -32.41 -5.39 -0.10
CA VAL A 128 -31.46 -6.49 -0.26
C VAL A 128 -30.30 -6.24 0.70
N TYR A 129 -29.93 -7.26 1.45
CA TYR A 129 -28.82 -7.24 2.40
C TYR A 129 -27.68 -8.10 1.90
N SER A 130 -26.54 -7.52 1.66
CA SER A 130 -25.33 -8.22 1.23
C SER A 130 -24.27 -8.19 2.34
N ASP A 131 -23.69 -9.34 2.67
CA ASP A 131 -22.53 -9.38 3.57
C ASP A 131 -21.29 -8.83 2.82
N ILE A 132 -20.70 -7.80 3.39
CA ILE A 132 -19.50 -7.14 2.87
C ILE A 132 -18.33 -7.22 3.87
N SER A 133 -18.41 -8.13 4.85
CA SER A 133 -17.39 -8.27 5.91
C SER A 133 -16.02 -8.58 5.33
N ASP A 134 -15.92 -9.53 4.41
CA ASP A 134 -14.66 -9.85 3.74
C ASP A 134 -14.13 -8.71 2.89
N LEU A 135 -15.01 -8.02 2.16
CA LEU A 135 -14.63 -6.86 1.36
C LEU A 135 -14.09 -5.72 2.24
N THR A 136 -14.74 -5.48 3.38
CA THR A 136 -14.33 -4.44 4.32
C THR A 136 -12.99 -4.79 4.99
N ARG A 137 -12.81 -6.06 5.38
CA ARG A 137 -11.54 -6.57 5.91
C ARG A 137 -10.40 -6.43 4.89
N LEU A 138 -10.61 -6.91 3.66
CA LEU A 138 -9.59 -6.82 2.60
C LEU A 138 -9.23 -5.37 2.25
N LYS A 139 -10.19 -4.46 2.28
CA LYS A 139 -9.91 -3.02 2.11
C LYS A 139 -9.03 -2.49 3.22
N ALA A 140 -9.35 -2.79 4.47
CA ALA A 140 -8.57 -2.36 5.63
C ALA A 140 -7.14 -2.93 5.60
N GLU A 141 -6.98 -4.22 5.29
CA GLU A 141 -5.67 -4.87 5.13
C GLU A 141 -4.84 -4.24 4.00
N ARG A 142 -5.49 -3.94 2.86
CA ARG A 142 -4.84 -3.24 1.74
C ARG A 142 -4.37 -1.84 2.14
N ASP A 143 -5.23 -1.09 2.81
CA ASP A 143 -4.92 0.28 3.21
C ASP A 143 -3.79 0.31 4.25
N GLN A 144 -3.79 -0.61 5.20
CA GLN A 144 -2.69 -0.80 6.15
C GLN A 144 -1.37 -1.14 5.44
N LEU A 145 -1.40 -2.09 4.49
CA LEU A 145 -0.21 -2.47 3.73
C LEU A 145 0.34 -1.31 2.89
N LEU A 146 -0.55 -0.47 2.33
CA LEU A 146 -0.14 0.73 1.60
C LEU A 146 0.51 1.77 2.52
N GLU A 147 -0.03 1.97 3.72
CA GLU A 147 0.57 2.86 4.73
C GLU A 147 1.95 2.37 5.17
N GLU A 148 2.10 1.07 5.43
CA GLU A 148 3.38 0.47 5.80
C GLU A 148 4.42 0.63 4.68
N LYS A 149 4.03 0.35 3.44
CA LYS A 149 4.92 0.53 2.27
C LYS A 149 5.32 1.99 2.08
N THR A 150 4.39 2.91 2.25
CA THR A 150 4.67 4.34 2.12
C THR A 150 5.65 4.81 3.20
N ARG A 151 5.43 4.41 4.45
CA ARG A 151 6.31 4.71 5.58
C ARG A 151 7.71 4.13 5.40
N TYR A 152 7.80 2.88 4.96
CA TYR A 152 9.09 2.23 4.67
C TYR A 152 9.82 2.94 3.53
N PHE A 153 9.10 3.32 2.47
CA PHE A 153 9.67 4.05 1.35
C PHE A 153 10.18 5.45 1.78
N GLU A 154 9.40 6.21 2.55
CA GLU A 154 9.83 7.51 3.07
C GLU A 154 11.06 7.38 3.97
N TRP A 155 11.08 6.40 4.86
CA TRP A 155 12.24 6.11 5.69
C TRP A 155 13.49 5.80 4.84
N MET A 156 13.37 4.93 3.86
CA MET A 156 14.47 4.56 2.96
C MET A 156 15.02 5.76 2.18
N MET A 157 14.12 6.66 1.73
CA MET A 157 14.51 7.89 1.05
C MET A 157 15.20 8.88 2.00
N ASP A 158 14.80 8.91 3.26
CA ASP A 158 15.40 9.79 4.28
C ASP A 158 16.77 9.31 4.77
N GLU A 159 17.04 7.99 4.73
CA GLU A 159 18.37 7.41 5.02
C GLU A 159 19.37 7.56 3.86
N TYR A 160 18.89 7.98 2.68
CA TYR A 160 19.78 8.20 1.56
C TYR A 160 20.70 9.42 1.79
N VAL A 161 22.00 9.21 1.62
CA VAL A 161 23.07 10.22 1.87
C VAL A 161 23.19 11.22 0.72
N GLY A 162 22.10 11.75 0.24
CA GLY A 162 22.06 12.73 -0.84
C GLY A 162 20.70 13.39 -0.88
N ASN A 163 20.58 14.40 -1.70
CA ASN A 163 19.28 15.03 -1.90
C ASN A 163 18.42 14.17 -2.82
N ILE A 164 17.18 13.97 -2.43
CA ILE A 164 16.15 13.41 -3.29
C ILE A 164 14.97 14.37 -3.33
N TYR A 165 14.52 14.70 -4.52
CA TYR A 165 13.22 15.30 -4.68
C TYR A 165 12.46 14.74 -5.88
N ILE A 166 11.14 14.82 -5.82
CA ILE A 166 10.23 14.43 -6.89
C ILE A 166 9.41 15.65 -7.27
N SER A 167 9.35 15.95 -8.55
CA SER A 167 8.53 17.04 -9.09
C SER A 167 7.71 16.56 -10.27
N ASP A 168 6.52 17.12 -10.41
CA ASP A 168 5.66 16.91 -11.56
C ASP A 168 6.32 17.48 -12.83
N LEU A 169 6.31 16.71 -13.93
CA LEU A 169 6.97 17.11 -15.18
C LEU A 169 6.28 18.27 -15.89
N GLU A 170 4.98 18.41 -15.75
CA GLU A 170 4.18 19.41 -16.45
C GLU A 170 4.01 20.68 -15.60
N THR A 171 3.65 20.49 -14.32
CA THR A 171 3.37 21.61 -13.43
C THR A 171 4.58 22.10 -12.68
N TYR A 172 5.70 21.34 -12.64
CA TYR A 172 6.90 21.61 -11.87
C TYR A 172 6.70 21.61 -10.34
N GLU A 173 5.56 21.16 -9.85
CA GLU A 173 5.26 21.10 -8.42
C GLU A 173 6.13 20.06 -7.72
N LEU A 174 6.72 20.44 -6.59
CA LEU A 174 7.42 19.51 -5.70
C LEU A 174 6.39 18.63 -5.00
N LEU A 175 6.52 17.31 -5.22
CA LEU A 175 5.65 16.28 -4.66
C LEU A 175 6.29 15.58 -3.46
N PHE A 176 7.61 15.52 -3.43
CA PHE A 176 8.38 14.90 -2.37
C PHE A 176 9.75 15.56 -2.21
N LEU A 177 10.25 15.59 -1.00
CA LEU A 177 11.59 16.02 -0.64
C LEU A 177 12.07 15.15 0.53
N ASN A 178 13.29 14.57 0.44
CA ASN A 178 13.85 13.83 1.56
C ASN A 178 14.48 14.77 2.60
N LYS A 179 14.81 14.23 3.78
CA LYS A 179 15.39 14.96 4.90
C LYS A 179 16.69 15.68 4.52
N THR A 180 17.56 15.04 3.74
CA THR A 180 18.83 15.63 3.30
C THR A 180 18.59 16.84 2.39
N ALA A 181 17.67 16.73 1.44
CA ALA A 181 17.34 17.85 0.56
C ALA A 181 16.65 19.00 1.31
N ALA A 182 15.80 18.71 2.28
CA ALA A 182 15.19 19.70 3.16
C ALA A 182 16.28 20.48 3.96
N ALA A 183 17.24 19.76 4.53
CA ALA A 183 18.38 20.38 5.23
C ALA A 183 19.26 21.22 4.29
N THR A 184 19.55 20.72 3.08
CA THR A 184 20.34 21.46 2.07
C THR A 184 19.66 22.76 1.64
N LEU A 185 18.33 22.76 1.55
CA LEU A 185 17.54 23.93 1.16
C LEU A 185 17.10 24.81 2.34
N HIS A 186 17.47 24.45 3.58
CA HIS A 186 17.07 25.14 4.80
C HIS A 186 15.55 25.32 4.93
N THR A 187 14.79 24.26 4.64
CA THR A 187 13.32 24.26 4.62
C THR A 187 12.76 22.96 5.19
N THR A 188 11.45 22.81 5.19
CA THR A 188 10.76 21.59 5.56
C THR A 188 9.93 21.03 4.40
N LYS A 189 9.69 19.73 4.40
CA LYS A 189 8.82 19.05 3.39
C LYS A 189 7.46 19.75 3.29
N ALA A 190 6.85 20.09 4.44
CA ALA A 190 5.53 20.70 4.48
C ALA A 190 5.49 22.11 3.85
N GLU A 191 6.58 22.89 4.01
CA GLU A 191 6.65 24.25 3.47
C GLU A 191 6.79 24.29 1.95
N VAL A 192 7.34 23.26 1.33
CA VAL A 192 7.69 23.28 -0.10
C VAL A 192 6.83 22.38 -0.97
N THR A 193 6.10 21.43 -0.40
CA THR A 193 5.19 20.56 -1.15
C THR A 193 4.14 21.40 -1.87
N GLY A 194 3.96 21.18 -3.17
CA GLY A 194 3.08 21.95 -4.05
C GLY A 194 3.68 23.26 -4.60
N LYS A 195 4.83 23.73 -4.09
CA LYS A 195 5.55 24.86 -4.71
C LYS A 195 6.33 24.41 -5.93
N LYS A 196 6.72 25.32 -6.78
CA LYS A 196 7.47 25.00 -8.00
C LYS A 196 8.93 24.69 -7.70
N CYS A 197 9.48 23.64 -8.29
CA CYS A 197 10.87 23.23 -8.09
C CYS A 197 11.86 24.36 -8.43
N TYR A 198 11.60 25.12 -9.48
CA TYR A 198 12.47 26.25 -9.87
C TYR A 198 12.42 27.42 -8.88
N GLU A 199 11.30 27.61 -8.15
CA GLU A 199 11.20 28.62 -7.08
C GLU A 199 12.01 28.21 -5.86
N VAL A 200 11.79 26.97 -5.38
CA VAL A 200 12.37 26.48 -4.13
C VAL A 200 13.87 26.20 -4.30
N ILE A 201 14.27 25.53 -5.37
CA ILE A 201 15.64 25.03 -5.52
C ILE A 201 16.55 26.10 -6.18
N GLN A 202 16.00 26.88 -7.13
CA GLN A 202 16.79 27.80 -7.94
C GLN A 202 16.47 29.28 -7.66
N GLY A 203 15.49 29.58 -6.79
CA GLY A 203 15.09 30.97 -6.50
C GLY A 203 14.54 31.73 -7.71
N ARG A 204 13.93 31.02 -8.68
CA ARG A 204 13.47 31.59 -9.95
C ARG A 204 11.96 31.78 -9.97
N THR A 205 11.49 32.69 -10.78
CA THR A 205 10.05 32.95 -10.98
C THR A 205 9.46 32.24 -12.23
N SER A 206 10.33 31.53 -12.98
CA SER A 206 9.96 30.80 -14.21
C SER A 206 10.80 29.53 -14.35
N PRO A 207 10.39 28.54 -15.14
CA PRO A 207 11.14 27.31 -15.39
C PRO A 207 12.60 27.59 -15.77
N CYS A 208 13.50 26.72 -15.31
CA CYS A 208 14.93 26.89 -15.54
C CYS A 208 15.26 26.79 -17.05
N PRO A 209 16.10 27.68 -17.61
CA PRO A 209 16.50 27.59 -19.01
C PRO A 209 17.35 26.35 -19.32
N PHE A 210 17.93 25.75 -18.30
CA PHE A 210 18.69 24.50 -18.34
C PHE A 210 17.87 23.29 -17.89
N CYS A 211 16.52 23.41 -17.83
CA CYS A 211 15.65 22.31 -17.42
C CYS A 211 15.75 21.16 -18.44
N ASN A 212 16.08 19.97 -17.96
CA ASN A 212 16.27 18.78 -18.78
C ASN A 212 15.05 17.86 -18.81
N ASN A 213 13.88 18.31 -18.35
CA ASN A 213 12.65 17.49 -18.34
C ASN A 213 12.33 16.86 -19.70
N ALA A 214 12.60 17.57 -20.80
CA ALA A 214 12.36 17.07 -22.16
C ALA A 214 13.30 15.94 -22.60
N LEU A 215 14.42 15.74 -21.89
CA LEU A 215 15.43 14.72 -22.19
C LEU A 215 15.24 13.45 -21.34
N LEU A 216 14.33 13.48 -20.35
CA LEU A 216 14.17 12.38 -19.41
C LEU A 216 13.24 11.29 -19.95
N THR A 217 13.61 10.04 -19.69
CA THR A 217 12.83 8.85 -20.02
C THR A 217 12.56 8.01 -18.76
N GLU A 218 11.69 7.01 -18.90
CA GLU A 218 11.42 6.04 -17.84
C GLU A 218 12.49 4.95 -17.77
N ASP A 219 13.15 4.66 -18.88
CA ASP A 219 14.09 3.55 -19.01
C ASP A 219 15.51 3.95 -18.61
N ASP A 220 15.95 5.16 -18.98
CA ASP A 220 17.32 5.61 -18.80
C ASP A 220 17.48 6.64 -17.68
N VAL A 221 18.64 6.59 -17.03
CA VAL A 221 19.06 7.60 -16.05
C VAL A 221 19.88 8.68 -16.76
N TYR A 222 19.36 9.89 -16.74
CA TYR A 222 20.10 11.07 -17.23
C TYR A 222 21.00 11.59 -16.10
N ALA A 223 22.32 11.52 -16.28
CA ALA A 223 23.32 11.96 -15.32
C ALA A 223 24.10 13.18 -15.84
N TRP A 224 24.29 14.19 -14.99
CA TRP A 224 24.98 15.42 -15.35
C TRP A 224 25.52 16.13 -14.10
N GLU A 225 26.50 17.00 -14.30
CA GLU A 225 27.05 17.86 -13.26
C GLU A 225 26.43 19.25 -13.37
N PHE A 226 26.13 19.86 -12.22
CA PHE A 226 25.48 21.16 -12.15
C PHE A 226 26.07 22.03 -11.04
N ASP A 227 26.59 23.19 -11.43
CA ASP A 227 26.97 24.23 -10.50
C ASP A 227 25.74 25.05 -10.12
N ASN A 228 25.26 24.89 -8.92
CA ASN A 228 24.13 25.63 -8.41
C ASN A 228 24.58 26.98 -7.81
N PRO A 229 24.34 28.10 -8.46
CA PRO A 229 24.81 29.40 -7.98
C PRO A 229 24.09 29.86 -6.71
N ASN A 230 22.86 29.39 -6.48
CA ASN A 230 22.07 29.72 -5.32
C ASN A 230 22.64 29.05 -4.05
N LEU A 231 23.03 27.81 -4.17
CA LEU A 231 23.60 27.02 -3.08
C LEU A 231 25.14 27.12 -3.00
N LYS A 232 25.78 27.70 -4.04
CA LYS A 232 27.27 27.80 -4.18
C LYS A 232 27.94 26.42 -4.06
N LYS A 233 27.32 25.40 -4.68
CA LYS A 233 27.75 24.01 -4.64
C LYS A 233 27.65 23.36 -6.00
N THR A 234 28.55 22.43 -6.28
CA THR A 234 28.51 21.56 -7.46
C THR A 234 27.89 20.23 -7.10
N PHE A 235 26.87 19.86 -7.85
CA PHE A 235 26.15 18.60 -7.64
C PHE A 235 26.36 17.64 -8.80
N MET A 236 26.60 16.38 -8.49
CA MET A 236 26.37 15.27 -9.41
C MET A 236 24.88 14.93 -9.33
N ILE A 237 24.16 15.04 -10.44
CA ILE A 237 22.72 14.88 -10.52
C ILE A 237 22.39 13.67 -11.40
N ARG A 238 21.41 12.88 -10.95
CA ARG A 238 20.85 11.74 -11.68
C ARG A 238 19.34 11.87 -11.70
N ASN A 239 18.75 11.89 -12.89
CA ASN A 239 17.32 12.10 -13.11
C ASN A 239 16.73 10.97 -13.94
N ARG A 240 15.46 10.67 -13.70
CA ARG A 240 14.63 9.86 -14.61
C ARG A 240 13.15 10.20 -14.41
N VAL A 241 12.33 9.74 -15.35
CA VAL A 241 10.88 9.79 -15.21
C VAL A 241 10.39 8.62 -14.38
N ILE A 242 9.44 8.88 -13.50
CA ILE A 242 8.71 7.86 -12.72
C ILE A 242 7.21 8.18 -12.72
N ASN A 243 6.39 7.19 -12.44
CA ASN A 243 5.00 7.41 -12.04
C ASN A 243 4.94 7.58 -10.52
N TRP A 244 4.61 8.78 -10.05
CA TRP A 244 4.45 9.09 -8.65
C TRP A 244 2.98 9.35 -8.33
N GLN A 245 2.32 8.40 -7.66
CA GLN A 245 0.90 8.51 -7.27
C GLN A 245 -0.02 8.84 -8.47
N GLY A 246 0.23 8.22 -9.62
CA GLY A 246 -0.55 8.44 -10.85
C GLY A 246 -0.12 9.66 -11.68
N ARG A 247 0.88 10.43 -11.22
CA ARG A 247 1.41 11.61 -11.93
C ARG A 247 2.76 11.29 -12.58
N ARG A 248 2.91 11.66 -13.84
CA ARG A 248 4.19 11.56 -14.52
C ARG A 248 5.16 12.57 -13.95
N SER A 249 6.19 12.10 -13.28
CA SER A 249 7.05 12.92 -12.44
C SER A 249 8.52 12.65 -12.70
N ARG A 250 9.35 13.62 -12.35
CA ARG A 250 10.80 13.51 -12.34
C ARG A 250 11.26 13.16 -10.92
N ILE A 251 12.03 12.10 -10.77
CA ILE A 251 12.85 11.90 -9.58
C ILE A 251 14.25 12.42 -9.86
N GLU A 252 14.79 13.21 -8.94
CA GLU A 252 16.16 13.69 -8.95
C GLU A 252 16.89 13.23 -7.69
N LEU A 253 18.05 12.62 -7.91
CA LEU A 253 19.01 12.28 -6.88
C LEU A 253 20.25 13.16 -7.11
N SER A 254 20.68 13.91 -6.09
CA SER A 254 21.86 14.74 -6.23
C SER A 254 22.79 14.64 -5.01
N HIS A 255 24.08 14.65 -5.27
CA HIS A 255 25.15 14.68 -4.26
C HIS A 255 26.01 15.90 -4.43
N ASP A 256 26.30 16.58 -3.32
CA ASP A 256 27.34 17.58 -3.28
C ASP A 256 28.71 16.92 -3.52
N MET A 257 29.36 17.25 -4.63
CA MET A 257 30.64 16.66 -5.04
C MET A 257 31.79 16.98 -4.09
N LEU A 258 31.65 18.01 -3.24
CA LEU A 258 32.62 18.38 -2.25
C LEU A 258 32.35 17.74 -0.89
N SER A 259 31.22 17.08 -0.69
CA SER A 259 30.93 16.41 0.58
C SER A 259 31.93 15.28 0.87
N ALA A 260 32.23 15.07 2.15
CA ALA A 260 33.12 14.00 2.59
C ALA A 260 32.55 12.64 2.25
N GLU A 261 31.22 12.47 2.37
CA GLU A 261 30.44 11.28 2.09
C GLU A 261 30.54 10.89 0.60
N TYR A 262 30.35 11.86 -0.31
CA TYR A 262 30.46 11.62 -1.75
C TYR A 262 31.87 11.19 -2.14
N LYS A 263 32.90 11.89 -1.60
CA LYS A 263 34.31 11.57 -1.85
C LYS A 263 34.67 10.17 -1.34
N LEU A 264 34.15 9.79 -0.18
CA LEU A 264 34.36 8.47 0.40
C LEU A 264 33.71 7.40 -0.46
N ALA A 265 32.40 7.56 -0.80
CA ALA A 265 31.67 6.61 -1.64
C ALA A 265 32.30 6.44 -3.02
N LYS A 266 32.79 7.53 -3.63
CA LYS A 266 33.51 7.47 -4.90
C LYS A 266 34.83 6.69 -4.80
N LYS A 267 35.60 6.91 -3.73
CA LYS A 267 36.82 6.13 -3.48
C LYS A 267 36.57 4.65 -3.26
N ASP A 268 35.49 4.31 -2.53
CA ASP A 268 35.13 2.92 -2.31
C ASP A 268 34.69 2.25 -3.61
N GLN A 269 33.92 2.95 -4.46
CA GLN A 269 33.53 2.45 -5.77
C GLN A 269 34.74 2.26 -6.70
N GLU A 270 35.69 3.19 -6.72
CA GLU A 270 36.93 3.07 -7.49
C GLU A 270 37.77 1.89 -7.00
N ARG A 271 37.87 1.73 -5.67
CA ARG A 271 38.56 0.59 -5.07
C ARG A 271 37.93 -0.75 -5.44
N GLU A 272 36.59 -0.86 -5.37
CA GLU A 272 35.88 -2.06 -5.80
C GLU A 272 36.06 -2.35 -7.30
N ALA A 273 36.03 -1.32 -8.13
CA ALA A 273 36.28 -1.48 -9.57
C ALA A 273 37.69 -2.00 -9.84
N ILE A 274 38.70 -1.46 -9.15
CA ILE A 274 40.10 -1.96 -9.25
C ILE A 274 40.17 -3.41 -8.79
N LEU A 275 39.56 -3.76 -7.64
CA LEU A 275 39.57 -5.14 -7.13
C LEU A 275 38.94 -6.14 -8.08
N LYS A 276 37.87 -5.73 -8.82
CA LYS A 276 37.22 -6.58 -9.85
C LYS A 276 38.07 -6.77 -11.10
N THR A 277 38.97 -5.82 -11.42
CA THR A 277 39.83 -5.91 -12.61
C THR A 277 41.14 -6.70 -12.38
N ILE A 278 41.51 -6.95 -11.11
CA ILE A 278 42.67 -7.72 -10.76
C ILE A 278 42.45 -9.21 -11.19
N PRO A 279 43.30 -9.80 -12.02
CA PRO A 279 43.11 -11.18 -12.50
C PRO A 279 43.33 -12.23 -11.42
N GLY A 280 43.68 -11.86 -10.21
CA GLY A 280 43.96 -12.72 -9.07
C GLY A 280 43.06 -12.50 -7.87
N GLY A 281 43.19 -13.30 -6.85
CA GLY A 281 42.55 -13.15 -5.54
C GLY A 281 43.43 -12.32 -4.60
N LEU A 282 42.81 -11.52 -3.77
CA LEU A 282 43.46 -10.76 -2.70
C LEU A 282 42.91 -11.23 -1.35
N ALA A 283 43.79 -11.37 -0.39
CA ALA A 283 43.38 -11.62 1.00
C ALA A 283 44.24 -10.83 1.97
N ARG A 284 43.62 -10.40 3.08
CA ARG A 284 44.33 -9.86 4.23
C ARG A 284 44.27 -10.88 5.37
N VAL A 285 45.43 -11.34 5.77
CA VAL A 285 45.58 -12.33 6.84
C VAL A 285 45.99 -11.63 8.16
N ASP A 286 45.53 -12.17 9.28
CA ASP A 286 45.92 -11.67 10.58
C ASP A 286 47.42 -11.95 10.81
N ALA A 287 48.23 -10.88 11.02
CA ALA A 287 49.65 -11.01 11.22
C ALA A 287 50.05 -11.70 12.55
N ARG A 288 49.11 -11.85 13.49
CA ARG A 288 49.35 -12.53 14.77
C ARG A 288 49.43 -14.05 14.65
N ASP A 289 48.59 -14.61 13.81
CA ASP A 289 48.53 -16.09 13.60
C ASP A 289 48.95 -16.52 12.20
N CYS A 290 48.98 -15.59 11.25
CA CYS A 290 49.27 -15.87 9.81
C CYS A 290 48.37 -16.94 9.18
N GLU A 291 47.20 -17.15 9.78
CA GLU A 291 46.24 -18.18 9.34
C GLU A 291 44.86 -17.61 9.11
N THR A 292 44.41 -16.63 9.93
CA THR A 292 43.06 -16.10 9.86
C THR A 292 42.94 -15.07 8.75
N VAL A 293 42.04 -15.34 7.79
CA VAL A 293 41.72 -14.38 6.71
C VAL A 293 40.71 -13.38 7.22
N LEU A 294 41.16 -12.15 7.46
CA LEU A 294 40.33 -11.03 7.96
C LEU A 294 39.49 -10.40 6.87
N TRP A 295 39.94 -10.49 5.63
CA TRP A 295 39.25 -9.91 4.48
C TRP A 295 39.76 -10.57 3.19
N TYR A 296 38.88 -10.68 2.18
CA TYR A 296 39.25 -11.13 0.85
C TYR A 296 38.48 -10.34 -0.22
N GLY A 297 39.03 -10.30 -1.45
CA GLY A 297 38.46 -9.61 -2.60
C GLY A 297 38.96 -10.19 -3.94
N GLY A 298 38.45 -9.61 -5.03
CA GLY A 298 38.72 -10.11 -6.38
C GLY A 298 38.23 -11.54 -6.56
N LYS A 299 39.01 -12.35 -7.24
CA LYS A 299 38.68 -13.76 -7.53
C LYS A 299 39.16 -14.76 -6.45
N PHE A 300 39.42 -14.30 -5.22
CA PHE A 300 40.01 -15.14 -4.18
C PHE A 300 39.27 -16.47 -3.96
N LEU A 301 37.95 -16.40 -3.68
CA LEU A 301 37.16 -17.63 -3.45
C LEU A 301 36.96 -18.45 -4.72
N GLU A 302 36.81 -17.79 -5.87
CA GLU A 302 36.70 -18.47 -7.16
C GLU A 302 37.95 -19.29 -7.48
N MET A 303 39.14 -18.72 -7.23
CA MET A 303 40.43 -19.43 -7.41
C MET A 303 40.60 -20.61 -6.45
N LEU A 304 40.04 -20.52 -5.26
CA LEU A 304 40.08 -21.60 -4.27
C LEU A 304 38.99 -22.64 -4.47
N GLY A 305 37.96 -22.34 -5.28
CA GLY A 305 36.84 -23.24 -5.53
C GLY A 305 35.82 -23.33 -4.40
N TYR A 306 35.78 -22.34 -3.49
CA TYR A 306 34.86 -22.28 -2.36
C TYR A 306 33.79 -21.18 -2.54
N THR A 307 32.58 -21.45 -2.05
CA THR A 307 31.60 -20.41 -1.81
C THR A 307 31.93 -19.65 -0.51
N ALA A 308 31.41 -18.44 -0.35
CA ALA A 308 31.61 -17.67 0.88
C ALA A 308 31.13 -18.43 2.13
N GLY A 309 29.99 -19.13 2.01
CA GLY A 309 29.45 -19.96 3.11
C GLY A 309 30.39 -21.09 3.51
N GLN A 310 30.91 -21.83 2.53
CA GLN A 310 31.86 -22.90 2.78
C GLN A 310 33.16 -22.39 3.40
N PHE A 311 33.68 -21.26 2.90
CA PHE A 311 34.89 -20.66 3.43
C PHE A 311 34.77 -20.26 4.89
N ILE A 312 33.62 -19.69 5.27
CA ILE A 312 33.36 -19.26 6.65
C ILE A 312 33.06 -20.46 7.55
N HIS A 313 32.21 -21.40 7.13
CA HIS A 313 31.70 -22.46 8.01
C HIS A 313 32.56 -23.71 8.02
N GLU A 314 33.18 -24.08 6.89
CA GLU A 314 34.00 -25.29 6.80
C GLU A 314 35.48 -25.01 7.09
N LEU A 315 36.00 -23.87 6.57
CA LEU A 315 37.40 -23.49 6.77
C LEU A 315 37.60 -22.49 7.92
N HIS A 316 36.50 -22.03 8.56
CA HIS A 316 36.52 -21.06 9.66
C HIS A 316 37.32 -19.77 9.34
N SER A 317 37.26 -19.36 8.06
CA SER A 317 38.04 -18.21 7.54
C SER A 317 39.56 -18.38 7.73
N LYS A 318 40.08 -19.60 7.75
CA LYS A 318 41.49 -19.90 7.91
C LYS A 318 42.15 -20.34 6.61
N CYS A 319 43.49 -20.17 6.55
CA CYS A 319 44.32 -20.62 5.43
C CYS A 319 44.49 -22.15 5.36
N SER A 320 43.55 -22.93 5.91
CA SER A 320 43.57 -24.40 5.88
C SER A 320 43.45 -25.01 4.47
N TYR A 321 43.09 -24.20 3.48
CA TYR A 321 43.16 -24.55 2.05
C TYR A 321 44.59 -24.70 1.51
N VAL A 322 45.61 -24.18 2.25
CA VAL A 322 47.04 -24.37 1.87
C VAL A 322 47.44 -25.80 2.15
N HIS A 323 48.06 -26.45 1.13
CA HIS A 323 48.52 -27.84 1.25
C HIS A 323 49.43 -28.00 2.50
N PRO A 324 49.32 -29.09 3.28
CA PRO A 324 50.09 -29.24 4.51
C PRO A 324 51.58 -29.01 4.35
N ASP A 325 52.20 -29.50 3.25
CA ASP A 325 53.61 -29.34 2.99
C ASP A 325 54.06 -27.90 2.74
N ASP A 326 53.14 -27.01 2.32
CA ASP A 326 53.45 -25.62 1.99
C ASP A 326 53.07 -24.64 3.14
N ARG A 327 52.40 -25.11 4.18
CA ARG A 327 51.89 -24.23 5.27
C ARG A 327 53.01 -23.48 5.98
N GLU A 328 54.06 -24.14 6.33
CA GLU A 328 55.20 -23.56 7.04
C GLU A 328 55.94 -22.52 6.17
N ARG A 329 56.08 -22.81 4.90
CA ARG A 329 56.68 -21.90 3.91
C ARG A 329 55.78 -20.67 3.70
N ALA A 330 54.46 -20.87 3.55
CA ALA A 330 53.50 -19.78 3.40
C ALA A 330 53.49 -18.86 4.64
N ALA A 331 53.41 -19.44 5.84
CA ALA A 331 53.47 -18.69 7.08
C ALA A 331 54.78 -17.90 7.30
N SER A 332 55.91 -18.54 6.90
CA SER A 332 57.22 -17.85 6.94
C SER A 332 57.27 -16.65 6.00
N LEU A 333 56.71 -16.81 4.79
CA LEU A 333 56.64 -15.71 3.82
C LEU A 333 55.76 -14.56 4.32
N MET A 334 54.62 -14.87 4.92
CA MET A 334 53.72 -13.86 5.51
C MET A 334 54.31 -13.08 6.70
N ARG A 335 55.18 -13.73 7.48
CA ARG A 335 55.90 -13.08 8.59
C ARG A 335 57.09 -12.21 8.13
N SER A 336 57.52 -12.36 6.89
CA SER A 336 58.63 -11.60 6.32
C SER A 336 58.22 -10.28 5.67
N ILE A 337 56.91 -10.07 5.52
CA ILE A 337 56.29 -8.85 4.99
C ILE A 337 55.89 -7.93 6.13
#